data_95446e93136635b8a2a0bb388175a607
#
_entry.id   95446e93136635b8a2a0bb388175a607
#
_cell.length_a   1.000
_cell.length_b   1.000
_cell.length_c   1.000
_cell.angle_alpha   90.00
_cell.angle_beta   90.00
_cell.angle_gamma   90.00
#
_symmetry.space_group_name_H-M   'P 1'
#
loop_
_entity.id
_entity.type
_entity.pdbx_description
1 polymer ?
#
loop_
_entity_poly.entity_id
_entity_poly.type
_entity_poly.pdbx_seq_one_letter_code
_entity_poly.pdbx_strand_id
1 'polypeptide(L)'
;MRFRSPCTIFVVVKICIVDIVITYVDGLDPVWQKDYERYTNQPVLEKRFRDWGTLPYLFRGIAVNMPFIRKVHLVVSHYSQVPAWINRDEVNIVLHRDIIPEEFLPTFNSTAIEMFLHRIADLDEEFLYFNDDMYPMLECRAEDFFRDGKGVIGMSSHFWPSNMYKIHCRNSYRAACHGVGRKPGLCFLRPQHICSPMLKSKCEELYDRLREQIHASITRVRSNGNLNQYLYLDYIYLEGKIVNKRQPKKHFSLGVASAKSLCQFIMHPTHQLACINDVQLGEERFVELKKTILYAFNQRFPQKSKFEV
;
A
#
# COMPACT_ATOMS: atom_id res chain seq x y z
N MET A 1 -42.61 -32.22 35.25
CA MET A 1 -42.23 -31.03 34.44
C MET A 1 -40.72 -30.88 34.49
N ARG A 2 -40.03 -31.13 33.39
CA ARG A 2 -38.57 -30.88 33.28
C ARG A 2 -38.41 -29.51 32.60
N PHE A 3 -37.90 -28.53 33.35
CA PHE A 3 -37.48 -27.23 32.79
C PHE A 3 -36.22 -27.43 31.96
N ARG A 4 -36.32 -27.18 30.66
CA ARG A 4 -35.13 -27.05 29.79
C ARG A 4 -34.55 -25.66 30.00
N SER A 5 -33.31 -25.56 30.50
CA SER A 5 -32.56 -24.30 30.54
C SER A 5 -32.30 -23.80 29.10
N PRO A 6 -32.46 -22.52 28.85
CA PRO A 6 -32.12 -21.96 27.55
C PRO A 6 -30.59 -22.00 27.36
N CYS A 7 -30.17 -22.64 26.28
CA CYS A 7 -28.77 -22.65 25.86
C CYS A 7 -28.45 -21.26 25.31
N THR A 8 -27.77 -20.42 26.09
CA THR A 8 -27.28 -19.12 25.63
C THR A 8 -26.11 -19.36 24.69
N ILE A 9 -26.35 -19.20 23.40
CA ILE A 9 -25.27 -19.22 22.38
C ILE A 9 -24.51 -17.90 22.51
N PHE A 10 -23.32 -17.93 23.12
CA PHE A 10 -22.37 -16.84 23.05
C PHE A 10 -21.81 -16.78 21.63
N VAL A 11 -22.33 -15.89 20.80
CA VAL A 11 -21.68 -15.51 19.55
C VAL A 11 -20.46 -14.72 19.92
N VAL A 12 -19.28 -15.35 19.90
CA VAL A 12 -18.00 -14.65 20.00
C VAL A 12 -17.84 -13.90 18.67
N VAL A 13 -18.22 -12.63 18.66
CA VAL A 13 -17.88 -11.73 17.55
C VAL A 13 -16.36 -11.57 17.60
N LYS A 14 -15.64 -12.26 16.74
CA LYS A 14 -14.21 -12.03 16.54
C LYS A 14 -14.06 -10.61 15.99
N ILE A 15 -13.68 -9.67 16.85
CA ILE A 15 -13.32 -8.32 16.39
C ILE A 15 -12.10 -8.53 15.49
N CYS A 16 -12.29 -8.30 14.20
CA CYS A 16 -11.21 -8.34 13.24
C CYS A 16 -10.39 -7.06 13.44
N ILE A 17 -9.20 -7.21 14.00
CA ILE A 17 -8.26 -6.13 14.22
C ILE A 17 -7.36 -6.08 12.99
N VAL A 18 -7.28 -4.93 12.34
CA VAL A 18 -6.49 -4.72 11.12
C VAL A 18 -5.67 -3.46 11.25
N ASP A 19 -4.41 -3.54 10.92
CA ASP A 19 -3.54 -2.37 10.83
C ASP A 19 -3.43 -1.87 9.38
N ILE A 20 -3.06 -0.60 9.22
CA ILE A 20 -2.67 -0.03 7.94
C ILE A 20 -1.20 0.34 7.97
N VAL A 21 -0.49 0.02 6.90
CA VAL A 21 0.86 0.49 6.62
C VAL A 21 0.82 1.36 5.38
N ILE A 22 1.30 2.60 5.50
CA ILE A 22 1.40 3.56 4.40
C ILE A 22 2.87 3.89 4.20
N THR A 23 3.40 3.75 2.97
CA THR A 23 4.72 4.27 2.63
C THR A 23 4.57 5.66 2.01
N TYR A 24 5.39 6.60 2.46
CA TYR A 24 5.32 7.98 2.01
C TYR A 24 6.72 8.58 1.77
N VAL A 25 6.81 9.46 0.79
CA VAL A 25 7.99 10.27 0.52
C VAL A 25 7.57 11.71 0.17
N ASP A 26 8.16 12.66 0.88
CA ASP A 26 8.14 14.07 0.47
C ASP A 26 9.39 14.34 -0.39
N GLY A 27 9.18 14.46 -1.69
CA GLY A 27 10.27 14.75 -2.63
C GLY A 27 10.85 16.16 -2.51
N LEU A 28 10.24 17.05 -1.70
CA LEU A 28 10.73 18.40 -1.43
C LEU A 28 11.57 18.48 -0.15
N ASP A 29 11.65 17.40 0.64
CA ASP A 29 12.48 17.37 1.84
C ASP A 29 13.97 17.53 1.47
N PRO A 30 14.66 18.58 1.98
CA PRO A 30 16.06 18.84 1.64
C PRO A 30 17.02 17.74 2.10
N VAL A 31 16.71 17.03 3.20
CA VAL A 31 17.54 15.92 3.71
C VAL A 31 17.47 14.77 2.73
N TRP A 32 16.25 14.40 2.31
CA TRP A 32 16.02 13.32 1.36
C TRP A 32 16.62 13.65 -0.03
N GLN A 33 16.46 14.90 -0.51
CA GLN A 33 17.04 15.33 -1.79
C GLN A 33 18.57 15.21 -1.79
N LYS A 34 19.22 15.68 -0.71
CA LYS A 34 20.67 15.58 -0.55
C LYS A 34 21.16 14.13 -0.57
N ASP A 35 20.46 13.25 0.12
CA ASP A 35 20.78 11.82 0.11
C ASP A 35 20.55 11.22 -1.27
N TYR A 36 19.44 11.56 -1.94
CA TYR A 36 19.17 11.08 -3.30
C TYR A 36 20.30 11.44 -4.27
N GLU A 37 20.69 12.71 -4.32
CA GLU A 37 21.77 13.19 -5.19
C GLU A 37 23.11 12.54 -4.86
N ARG A 38 23.45 12.45 -3.56
CA ARG A 38 24.71 11.84 -3.09
C ARG A 38 24.84 10.38 -3.50
N TYR A 39 23.77 9.59 -3.37
CA TYR A 39 23.84 8.15 -3.57
C TYR A 39 23.48 7.69 -4.99
N THR A 40 22.80 8.51 -5.76
CA THR A 40 22.43 8.20 -7.15
C THR A 40 23.32 8.87 -8.17
N ASN A 41 24.10 9.90 -7.78
CA ASN A 41 24.82 10.81 -8.67
C ASN A 41 23.91 11.44 -9.75
N GLN A 42 22.63 11.63 -9.44
CA GLN A 42 21.62 12.18 -10.34
C GLN A 42 20.82 13.24 -9.60
N PRO A 43 20.45 14.35 -10.28
CA PRO A 43 19.53 15.31 -9.69
C PRO A 43 18.17 14.64 -9.42
N VAL A 44 17.48 15.14 -8.40
CA VAL A 44 16.12 14.70 -8.11
C VAL A 44 15.22 15.02 -9.30
N LEU A 45 14.57 14.03 -9.86
CA LEU A 45 13.56 14.23 -10.89
C LEU A 45 12.29 14.75 -10.21
N GLU A 46 12.17 16.07 -10.07
CA GLU A 46 11.03 16.76 -9.44
C GLU A 46 9.68 16.17 -9.89
N LYS A 47 9.54 15.92 -11.20
CA LYS A 47 8.30 15.36 -11.77
C LYS A 47 7.94 13.97 -11.27
N ARG A 48 8.87 13.24 -10.66
CA ARG A 48 8.64 11.87 -10.15
C ARG A 48 8.19 11.86 -8.70
N PHE A 49 8.57 12.89 -7.93
CA PHE A 49 8.35 12.93 -6.48
C PHE A 49 7.54 14.18 -6.09
N ARG A 50 6.69 14.66 -6.97
CA ARG A 50 5.81 15.80 -6.71
C ARG A 50 4.80 15.48 -5.63
N ASP A 51 4.68 16.37 -4.66
CA ASP A 51 3.62 16.28 -3.68
C ASP A 51 2.30 16.80 -4.24
N TRP A 52 1.29 15.94 -4.29
CA TRP A 52 -0.07 16.30 -4.68
C TRP A 52 -0.85 16.96 -3.56
N GLY A 53 -0.35 16.94 -2.33
CA GLY A 53 -1.03 17.44 -1.14
C GLY A 53 -2.25 16.60 -0.73
N THR A 54 -2.31 15.35 -1.17
CA THR A 54 -3.49 14.49 -1.02
C THR A 54 -3.41 13.52 0.16
N LEU A 55 -2.24 13.40 0.79
CA LEU A 55 -2.04 12.51 1.93
C LEU A 55 -3.04 12.75 3.09
N PRO A 56 -3.39 14.01 3.48
CA PRO A 56 -4.39 14.22 4.53
C PRO A 56 -5.73 13.56 4.21
N TYR A 57 -6.14 13.55 2.94
CA TYR A 57 -7.41 12.97 2.51
C TYR A 57 -7.40 11.44 2.49
N LEU A 58 -6.22 10.81 2.32
CA LEU A 58 -6.08 9.38 2.56
C LEU A 58 -6.38 9.08 4.04
N PHE A 59 -5.79 9.80 4.99
CA PHE A 59 -6.02 9.63 6.41
C PHE A 59 -7.48 9.92 6.81
N ARG A 60 -8.10 10.98 6.26
CA ARG A 60 -9.52 11.27 6.46
C ARG A 60 -10.41 10.17 5.89
N GLY A 61 -10.09 9.67 4.69
CA GLY A 61 -10.79 8.54 4.09
C GLY A 61 -10.72 7.27 4.95
N ILE A 62 -9.55 6.96 5.52
CA ILE A 62 -9.37 5.86 6.47
C ILE A 62 -10.24 6.07 7.71
N ALA A 63 -10.19 7.26 8.33
CA ALA A 63 -10.96 7.55 9.54
C ALA A 63 -12.46 7.42 9.33
N VAL A 64 -12.99 7.87 8.18
CA VAL A 64 -14.43 7.89 7.89
C VAL A 64 -14.93 6.54 7.37
N ASN A 65 -14.17 5.90 6.48
CA ASN A 65 -14.64 4.76 5.70
C ASN A 65 -14.10 3.41 6.16
N MET A 66 -13.14 3.37 7.12
CA MET A 66 -12.54 2.13 7.63
C MET A 66 -12.51 2.11 9.16
N PRO A 67 -13.67 2.13 9.84
CA PRO A 67 -13.74 2.25 11.31
C PRO A 67 -13.18 1.04 12.07
N PHE A 68 -12.91 -0.08 11.38
CA PHE A 68 -12.33 -1.31 11.93
C PHE A 68 -10.79 -1.24 12.07
N ILE A 69 -10.15 -0.17 11.60
CA ILE A 69 -8.69 -0.04 11.69
C ILE A 69 -8.26 0.26 13.12
N ARG A 70 -7.32 -0.56 13.62
CA ARG A 70 -6.71 -0.41 14.93
C ARG A 70 -5.65 0.69 14.94
N LYS A 71 -4.67 0.58 14.05
CA LYS A 71 -3.49 1.43 14.01
C LYS A 71 -3.07 1.76 12.57
N VAL A 72 -2.55 2.96 12.39
CA VAL A 72 -1.93 3.37 11.12
C VAL A 72 -0.43 3.57 11.34
N HIS A 73 0.38 2.92 10.53
CA HIS A 73 1.84 3.04 10.50
C HIS A 73 2.25 3.83 9.26
N LEU A 74 2.92 4.97 9.47
CA LEU A 74 3.48 5.78 8.38
C LEU A 74 4.98 5.51 8.27
N VAL A 75 5.38 4.89 7.15
CA VAL A 75 6.77 4.50 6.87
C VAL A 75 7.45 5.58 6.05
N VAL A 76 8.52 6.17 6.59
CA VAL A 76 9.27 7.29 6.00
C VAL A 76 10.77 7.08 6.16
N SER A 77 11.58 7.78 5.34
CA SER A 77 13.04 7.67 5.44
C SER A 77 13.60 8.36 6.68
N HIS A 78 13.12 9.56 7.00
CA HIS A 78 13.58 10.42 8.11
C HIS A 78 12.40 11.09 8.81
N TYR A 79 12.61 11.55 10.03
CA TYR A 79 11.59 12.34 10.75
C TYR A 79 11.21 13.65 10.05
N SER A 80 12.10 14.23 9.24
CA SER A 80 11.82 15.42 8.40
C SER A 80 10.76 15.15 7.33
N GLN A 81 10.57 13.90 6.94
CA GLN A 81 9.54 13.46 6.00
C GLN A 81 8.12 13.42 6.60
N VAL A 82 8.02 13.46 7.94
CA VAL A 82 6.72 13.40 8.62
C VAL A 82 6.03 14.74 8.51
N PRO A 83 4.84 14.82 7.83
CA PRO A 83 4.13 16.07 7.69
C PRO A 83 3.77 16.67 9.06
N ALA A 84 3.90 18.00 9.19
CA ALA A 84 3.67 18.70 10.46
C ALA A 84 2.24 18.56 11.00
N TRP A 85 1.27 18.25 10.13
CA TRP A 85 -0.12 18.06 10.51
C TRP A 85 -0.42 16.66 11.08
N ILE A 86 0.52 15.71 11.04
CA ILE A 86 0.32 14.37 11.59
C ILE A 86 0.26 14.41 13.12
N ASN A 87 -0.82 13.84 13.66
CA ASN A 87 -0.94 13.56 15.09
C ASN A 87 -0.14 12.29 15.44
N ARG A 88 1.00 12.47 16.09
CA ARG A 88 1.92 11.37 16.43
C ARG A 88 1.44 10.48 17.58
N ASP A 89 0.38 10.86 18.29
CA ASP A 89 -0.25 10.00 19.29
C ASP A 89 -1.19 8.96 18.64
N GLU A 90 -1.68 9.27 17.43
CA GLU A 90 -2.62 8.42 16.68
C GLU A 90 -1.97 7.67 15.50
N VAL A 91 -0.80 8.12 15.04
CA VAL A 91 -0.07 7.54 13.91
C VAL A 91 1.30 7.05 14.37
N ASN A 92 1.57 5.77 14.18
CA ASN A 92 2.89 5.21 14.47
C ASN A 92 3.87 5.56 13.34
N ILE A 93 4.89 6.35 13.66
CA ILE A 93 5.95 6.71 12.70
C ILE A 93 7.02 5.62 12.71
N VAL A 94 7.27 5.06 11.53
CA VAL A 94 8.27 4.00 11.30
C VAL A 94 9.34 4.53 10.35
N LEU A 95 10.58 4.56 10.80
CA LEU A 95 11.69 4.98 9.94
C LEU A 95 12.23 3.79 9.15
N HIS A 96 12.74 4.04 7.96
CA HIS A 96 13.36 2.99 7.16
C HIS A 96 14.41 2.19 7.96
N ARG A 97 15.24 2.87 8.77
CA ARG A 97 16.26 2.24 9.61
C ARG A 97 15.70 1.28 10.67
N ASP A 98 14.44 1.41 11.04
CA ASP A 98 13.82 0.56 12.07
C ASP A 98 13.46 -0.83 11.51
N ILE A 99 13.28 -0.93 10.18
CA ILE A 99 12.83 -2.16 9.52
C ILE A 99 13.79 -2.68 8.44
N ILE A 100 14.58 -1.80 7.80
CA ILE A 100 15.46 -2.15 6.68
C ILE A 100 16.89 -2.33 7.18
N PRO A 101 17.60 -3.43 6.82
CA PRO A 101 19.01 -3.60 7.14
C PRO A 101 19.88 -2.45 6.61
N GLU A 102 20.91 -2.08 7.37
CA GLU A 102 21.75 -0.90 7.12
C GLU A 102 22.42 -0.92 5.74
N GLU A 103 22.80 -2.10 5.25
CA GLU A 103 23.44 -2.28 3.94
C GLU A 103 22.55 -1.83 2.76
N PHE A 104 21.25 -1.76 2.94
CA PHE A 104 20.29 -1.31 1.90
C PHE A 104 19.89 0.16 2.05
N LEU A 105 20.39 0.84 3.06
CA LEU A 105 20.09 2.25 3.32
C LEU A 105 21.17 3.21 2.75
N PRO A 106 20.80 4.43 2.39
CA PRO A 106 19.41 4.86 2.17
C PRO A 106 18.82 4.20 0.92
N THR A 107 17.49 4.09 0.87
CA THR A 107 16.79 3.60 -0.33
C THR A 107 15.78 4.62 -0.83
N PHE A 108 15.71 4.74 -2.17
CA PHE A 108 14.77 5.60 -2.92
C PHE A 108 13.83 4.73 -3.77
N ASN A 109 13.68 3.49 -3.37
CA ASN A 109 12.99 2.45 -4.10
C ASN A 109 11.88 1.85 -3.23
N SER A 110 10.62 2.16 -3.55
CA SER A 110 9.48 1.61 -2.79
C SER A 110 9.48 0.09 -2.76
N THR A 111 9.93 -0.57 -3.86
CA THR A 111 9.97 -2.04 -3.89
C THR A 111 10.96 -2.64 -2.90
N ALA A 112 12.03 -1.92 -2.55
CA ALA A 112 12.95 -2.32 -1.48
C ALA A 112 12.29 -2.18 -0.10
N ILE A 113 11.57 -1.07 0.14
CA ILE A 113 10.85 -0.83 1.40
C ILE A 113 9.79 -1.92 1.62
N GLU A 114 9.05 -2.27 0.56
CA GLU A 114 7.98 -3.27 0.57
C GLU A 114 8.45 -4.65 1.06
N MET A 115 9.72 -4.99 0.88
CA MET A 115 10.28 -6.27 1.32
C MET A 115 10.40 -6.39 2.86
N PHE A 116 10.33 -5.28 3.60
CA PHE A 116 10.61 -5.25 5.04
C PHE A 116 9.44 -4.78 5.91
N LEU A 117 8.25 -4.52 5.33
CA LEU A 117 7.10 -4.00 6.07
C LEU A 117 6.64 -4.91 7.22
N HIS A 118 6.76 -6.22 7.06
CA HIS A 118 6.45 -7.21 8.09
C HIS A 118 7.29 -7.07 9.38
N ARG A 119 8.42 -6.34 9.31
CA ARG A 119 9.32 -6.11 10.46
C ARG A 119 8.91 -4.92 11.32
N ILE A 120 7.82 -4.23 11.00
CA ILE A 120 7.28 -3.16 11.83
C ILE A 120 6.92 -3.73 13.20
N ALA A 121 7.46 -3.10 14.25
CA ALA A 121 7.14 -3.45 15.62
C ALA A 121 5.64 -3.20 15.89
N ASP A 122 4.99 -4.08 16.66
CA ASP A 122 3.57 -3.98 17.03
C ASP A 122 2.59 -3.98 15.81
N LEU A 123 3.04 -4.45 14.64
CA LEU A 123 2.17 -4.69 13.49
C LEU A 123 1.31 -5.92 13.74
N ASP A 124 0.01 -5.81 13.49
CA ASP A 124 -0.93 -6.92 13.63
C ASP A 124 -0.72 -8.00 12.55
N GLU A 125 -1.25 -9.22 12.80
CA GLU A 125 -1.20 -10.32 11.84
C GLU A 125 -1.88 -9.97 10.53
N GLU A 126 -3.06 -9.35 10.57
CA GLU A 126 -3.80 -8.89 9.40
C GLU A 126 -3.54 -7.39 9.19
N PHE A 127 -2.86 -7.04 8.10
CA PHE A 127 -2.62 -5.63 7.79
C PHE A 127 -2.84 -5.31 6.31
N LEU A 128 -3.22 -4.06 6.05
CA LEU A 128 -3.40 -3.52 4.70
C LEU A 128 -2.23 -2.61 4.35
N TYR A 129 -1.54 -2.93 3.28
CA TYR A 129 -0.52 -2.06 2.75
C TYR A 129 -1.11 -1.10 1.71
N PHE A 130 -0.92 0.20 1.93
CA PHE A 130 -1.35 1.29 1.06
C PHE A 130 -0.15 2.02 0.46
N ASN A 131 -0.23 2.33 -0.82
CA ASN A 131 0.53 3.44 -1.38
C ASN A 131 -0.23 4.75 -1.09
N ASP A 132 0.47 5.88 -1.18
CA ASP A 132 -0.06 7.22 -0.94
C ASP A 132 -1.05 7.72 -2.02
N ASP A 133 -1.22 6.96 -3.10
CA ASP A 133 -2.15 7.21 -4.21
C ASP A 133 -3.48 6.41 -4.12
N MET A 134 -3.71 5.71 -3.01
CA MET A 134 -4.89 4.84 -2.80
C MET A 134 -5.81 5.43 -1.73
N TYR A 135 -7.12 5.52 -2.03
CA TYR A 135 -8.08 6.20 -1.17
C TYR A 135 -9.30 5.34 -0.89
N PRO A 136 -9.70 5.16 0.38
CA PRO A 136 -11.02 4.64 0.74
C PRO A 136 -12.07 5.75 0.54
N MET A 137 -12.97 5.56 -0.42
CA MET A 137 -13.93 6.57 -0.87
C MET A 137 -15.34 6.37 -0.32
N LEU A 138 -15.72 5.13 -0.02
CA LEU A 138 -16.97 4.72 0.60
C LEU A 138 -16.69 3.75 1.73
N GLU A 139 -17.69 3.53 2.59
CA GLU A 139 -17.59 2.60 3.71
C GLU A 139 -17.09 1.22 3.28
N CYS A 140 -16.06 0.74 3.98
CA CYS A 140 -15.47 -0.57 3.86
C CYS A 140 -15.67 -1.33 5.17
N ARG A 141 -15.71 -2.66 5.08
CA ARG A 141 -15.76 -3.57 6.23
C ARG A 141 -14.51 -4.43 6.26
N ALA A 142 -14.15 -4.93 7.43
CA ALA A 142 -12.99 -5.81 7.57
C ALA A 142 -13.09 -7.04 6.65
N GLU A 143 -14.30 -7.59 6.48
CA GLU A 143 -14.58 -8.74 5.62
C GLU A 143 -14.39 -8.46 4.11
N ASP A 144 -14.30 -7.20 3.72
CA ASP A 144 -13.92 -6.85 2.35
C ASP A 144 -12.45 -7.17 2.06
N PHE A 145 -11.61 -7.20 3.09
CA PHE A 145 -10.17 -7.40 2.98
C PHE A 145 -9.68 -8.71 3.61
N PHE A 146 -10.35 -9.21 4.65
CA PHE A 146 -9.97 -10.46 5.32
C PHE A 146 -11.20 -11.29 5.65
N ARG A 147 -11.12 -12.62 5.42
CA ARG A 147 -12.18 -13.59 5.74
C ARG A 147 -11.56 -14.87 6.25
N ASP A 148 -11.91 -15.25 7.45
CA ASP A 148 -11.46 -16.50 8.05
C ASP A 148 -9.93 -16.67 8.02
N GLY A 149 -9.18 -15.57 8.32
CA GLY A 149 -7.73 -15.55 8.30
C GLY A 149 -7.13 -15.64 6.90
N LYS A 150 -7.88 -15.25 5.87
CA LYS A 150 -7.43 -15.16 4.48
C LYS A 150 -7.60 -13.75 3.95
N GLY A 151 -6.62 -13.27 3.22
CA GLY A 151 -6.73 -12.01 2.48
C GLY A 151 -7.76 -12.10 1.35
N VAL A 152 -8.45 -11.01 1.04
CA VAL A 152 -9.44 -10.93 -0.05
C VAL A 152 -8.93 -9.92 -1.08
N ILE A 153 -8.51 -10.38 -2.24
CA ILE A 153 -8.04 -9.54 -3.35
C ILE A 153 -8.21 -10.24 -4.69
N GLY A 154 -8.42 -9.45 -5.76
CA GLY A 154 -8.48 -9.99 -7.11
C GLY A 154 -7.09 -10.39 -7.63
N MET A 155 -6.95 -11.64 -8.05
CA MET A 155 -5.75 -12.19 -8.68
C MET A 155 -6.03 -12.45 -10.15
N SER A 156 -5.16 -11.98 -11.05
CA SER A 156 -5.31 -12.20 -12.49
C SER A 156 -4.04 -12.80 -13.08
N SER A 157 -4.21 -13.70 -14.06
CA SER A 157 -3.09 -14.33 -14.77
C SER A 157 -2.68 -13.51 -15.97
N HIS A 158 -1.38 -13.31 -16.17
CA HIS A 158 -0.77 -12.57 -17.27
C HIS A 158 0.34 -13.39 -17.92
N PHE A 159 0.43 -13.28 -19.23
CA PHE A 159 1.44 -14.02 -20.00
C PHE A 159 2.69 -13.17 -20.28
N TRP A 160 2.52 -11.89 -20.60
CA TRP A 160 3.64 -11.04 -21.06
C TRP A 160 3.85 -9.80 -20.21
N PRO A 161 5.08 -9.58 -19.68
CA PRO A 161 5.42 -8.37 -18.91
C PRO A 161 5.83 -7.24 -19.86
N SER A 162 4.89 -6.34 -20.19
CA SER A 162 5.09 -5.27 -21.15
C SER A 162 5.76 -4.00 -20.61
N ASN A 163 6.00 -3.92 -19.31
CA ASN A 163 6.64 -2.78 -18.65
C ASN A 163 7.32 -3.21 -17.34
N MET A 164 8.12 -2.31 -16.74
CA MET A 164 8.86 -2.58 -15.50
C MET A 164 7.96 -3.10 -14.38
N TYR A 165 6.79 -2.49 -14.16
CA TYR A 165 5.84 -2.96 -13.13
C TYR A 165 5.43 -4.42 -13.33
N LYS A 166 5.09 -4.83 -14.56
CA LYS A 166 4.75 -6.22 -14.86
C LYS A 166 5.96 -7.16 -14.81
N ILE A 167 7.17 -6.64 -15.06
CA ILE A 167 8.41 -7.41 -14.86
C ILE A 167 8.57 -7.70 -13.37
N HIS A 168 8.36 -6.72 -12.49
CA HIS A 168 8.39 -6.94 -11.03
C HIS A 168 7.32 -7.96 -10.59
N CYS A 169 6.08 -7.87 -11.09
CA CYS A 169 5.04 -8.88 -10.83
C CYS A 169 5.51 -10.29 -11.21
N ARG A 170 6.08 -10.45 -12.42
CA ARG A 170 6.60 -11.76 -12.87
C ARG A 170 7.75 -12.26 -12.01
N ASN A 171 8.70 -11.39 -11.65
CA ASN A 171 9.82 -11.76 -10.79
C ASN A 171 9.33 -12.23 -9.42
N SER A 172 8.40 -11.47 -8.83
CA SER A 172 7.78 -11.76 -7.54
C SER A 172 7.01 -13.08 -7.55
N TYR A 173 6.19 -13.32 -8.59
CA TYR A 173 5.50 -14.60 -8.75
C TYR A 173 6.46 -15.80 -8.86
N ARG A 174 7.54 -15.65 -9.64
CA ARG A 174 8.56 -16.70 -9.77
C ARG A 174 9.25 -17.01 -8.45
N ALA A 175 9.60 -15.97 -7.70
CA ALA A 175 10.17 -16.12 -6.37
C ALA A 175 9.16 -16.76 -5.39
N ALA A 176 7.88 -16.37 -5.42
CA ALA A 176 6.84 -16.98 -4.62
C ALA A 176 6.67 -18.48 -4.95
N CYS A 177 6.74 -18.86 -6.23
CA CYS A 177 6.75 -20.28 -6.65
C CYS A 177 7.92 -21.04 -6.02
N HIS A 178 9.15 -20.47 -6.01
CA HIS A 178 10.30 -21.07 -5.33
C HIS A 178 10.02 -21.23 -3.84
N GLY A 179 9.41 -20.20 -3.21
CA GLY A 179 9.04 -20.23 -1.80
C GLY A 179 8.10 -21.39 -1.41
N VAL A 180 7.21 -21.83 -2.31
CA VAL A 180 6.33 -22.99 -2.11
C VAL A 180 6.86 -24.28 -2.75
N GLY A 181 8.10 -24.31 -3.23
CA GLY A 181 8.71 -25.48 -3.86
C GLY A 181 8.10 -25.85 -5.23
N ARG A 182 7.50 -24.90 -5.95
CA ARG A 182 6.88 -25.11 -7.26
C ARG A 182 7.73 -24.51 -8.39
N LYS A 183 7.74 -25.17 -9.55
CA LYS A 183 8.29 -24.56 -10.76
C LYS A 183 7.32 -23.53 -11.32
N PRO A 184 7.75 -22.28 -11.63
CA PRO A 184 6.90 -21.29 -12.25
C PRO A 184 6.52 -21.73 -13.67
N GLY A 185 5.24 -21.51 -14.03
CA GLY A 185 4.74 -21.71 -15.38
C GLY A 185 5.07 -20.56 -16.34
N LEU A 186 4.45 -20.55 -17.51
CA LEU A 186 4.59 -19.49 -18.52
C LEU A 186 3.88 -18.19 -18.08
N CYS A 187 2.74 -18.32 -17.41
CA CYS A 187 1.98 -17.20 -16.87
C CYS A 187 2.50 -16.78 -15.50
N PHE A 188 2.24 -15.53 -15.13
CA PHE A 188 2.49 -15.01 -13.80
C PHE A 188 1.23 -14.35 -13.24
N LEU A 189 1.12 -14.28 -11.92
CA LEU A 189 0.03 -13.61 -11.25
C LEU A 189 0.27 -12.09 -11.21
N ARG A 190 -0.82 -11.36 -11.27
CA ARG A 190 -0.85 -9.93 -11.01
C ARG A 190 -2.02 -9.63 -10.09
N PRO A 191 -1.75 -9.41 -8.81
CA PRO A 191 -2.74 -8.94 -7.88
C PRO A 191 -3.35 -7.61 -8.35
N GLN A 192 -4.57 -7.37 -7.96
CA GLN A 192 -5.25 -6.11 -8.24
C GLN A 192 -4.47 -4.97 -7.58
N HIS A 193 -4.14 -3.92 -8.36
CA HIS A 193 -3.41 -2.77 -7.83
C HIS A 193 -4.34 -1.88 -6.99
N ILE A 194 -4.39 -2.15 -5.72
CA ILE A 194 -5.12 -1.48 -4.64
C ILE A 194 -4.46 -1.85 -3.31
N CYS A 195 -4.94 -1.33 -2.19
CA CYS A 195 -4.43 -1.74 -0.88
C CYS A 195 -4.36 -3.27 -0.77
N SER A 196 -3.22 -3.74 -0.30
CA SER A 196 -2.86 -5.15 -0.33
C SER A 196 -3.10 -5.80 1.03
N PRO A 197 -4.01 -6.79 1.15
CA PRO A 197 -4.21 -7.54 2.39
C PRO A 197 -3.05 -8.51 2.59
N MET A 198 -2.28 -8.29 3.64
CA MET A 198 -1.09 -9.05 4.00
C MET A 198 -1.31 -9.84 5.30
N LEU A 199 -0.63 -10.97 5.43
CA LEU A 199 -0.53 -11.75 6.67
C LEU A 199 0.92 -11.69 7.13
N LYS A 200 1.16 -11.07 8.30
CA LYS A 200 2.51 -10.80 8.82
C LYS A 200 3.33 -12.09 8.93
N SER A 201 2.78 -13.12 9.57
CA SER A 201 3.45 -14.40 9.73
C SER A 201 3.87 -15.04 8.41
N LYS A 202 3.04 -14.89 7.36
CA LYS A 202 3.36 -15.40 6.02
C LYS A 202 4.43 -14.59 5.29
N CYS A 203 4.46 -13.28 5.54
CA CYS A 203 5.56 -12.44 5.04
C CYS A 203 6.88 -12.80 5.72
N GLU A 204 6.89 -12.98 7.05
CA GLU A 204 8.05 -13.42 7.83
C GLU A 204 8.55 -14.80 7.36
N GLU A 205 7.66 -15.76 7.25
CA GLU A 205 7.99 -17.13 6.79
C GLU A 205 8.66 -17.11 5.42
N LEU A 206 8.10 -16.39 4.46
CA LEU A 206 8.66 -16.32 3.12
C LEU A 206 9.99 -15.53 3.09
N TYR A 207 10.06 -14.43 3.84
CA TYR A 207 11.29 -13.64 3.95
C TYR A 207 12.45 -14.50 4.48
N ASP A 208 12.23 -15.28 5.54
CA ASP A 208 13.28 -16.15 6.09
C ASP A 208 13.69 -17.26 5.11
N ARG A 209 12.74 -17.80 4.36
CA ARG A 209 12.97 -18.85 3.35
C ARG A 209 13.75 -18.35 2.13
N LEU A 210 13.49 -17.10 1.70
CA LEU A 210 14.05 -16.53 0.47
C LEU A 210 14.98 -15.33 0.74
N ARG A 211 15.51 -15.19 1.96
CA ARG A 211 16.32 -14.04 2.39
C ARG A 211 17.38 -13.65 1.39
N GLU A 212 18.22 -14.59 0.97
CA GLU A 212 19.30 -14.34 0.01
C GLU A 212 18.76 -13.83 -1.34
N GLN A 213 17.70 -14.44 -1.85
CA GLN A 213 17.07 -14.05 -3.11
C GLN A 213 16.44 -12.66 -3.01
N ILE A 214 15.77 -12.34 -1.90
CA ILE A 214 15.20 -11.02 -1.64
C ILE A 214 16.31 -9.99 -1.57
N HIS A 215 17.36 -10.24 -0.77
CA HIS A 215 18.49 -9.31 -0.61
C HIS A 215 19.20 -9.07 -1.96
N ALA A 216 19.43 -10.10 -2.77
CA ALA A 216 20.02 -9.96 -4.10
C ALA A 216 19.17 -9.13 -5.08
N SER A 217 17.86 -9.01 -4.83
CA SER A 217 16.96 -8.21 -5.67
C SER A 217 16.93 -6.72 -5.29
N ILE A 218 17.45 -6.34 -4.11
CA ILE A 218 17.32 -4.97 -3.58
C ILE A 218 18.32 -4.05 -4.26
N THR A 219 17.81 -2.92 -4.73
CA THR A 219 18.63 -1.83 -5.29
C THR A 219 18.13 -0.49 -4.73
N ARG A 220 19.01 0.50 -4.58
CA ARG A 220 18.66 1.84 -4.05
C ARG A 220 17.65 2.59 -4.91
N VAL A 221 17.69 2.37 -6.22
CA VAL A 221 16.71 2.88 -7.19
C VAL A 221 16.08 1.71 -7.96
N ARG A 222 14.89 1.91 -8.51
CA ARG A 222 14.17 0.84 -9.21
C ARG A 222 14.94 0.29 -10.39
N SER A 223 15.02 -1.04 -10.49
CA SER A 223 15.60 -1.80 -11.57
C SER A 223 14.67 -2.94 -12.00
N ASN A 224 14.90 -3.48 -13.20
CA ASN A 224 14.10 -4.62 -13.70
C ASN A 224 14.28 -5.90 -12.87
N GLY A 225 15.35 -6.01 -12.07
CA GLY A 225 15.61 -7.17 -11.21
C GLY A 225 14.83 -7.19 -9.91
N ASN A 226 14.17 -6.07 -9.52
CA ASN A 226 13.51 -5.99 -8.24
C ASN A 226 12.33 -6.96 -8.12
N LEU A 227 12.12 -7.41 -6.88
CA LEU A 227 10.86 -7.95 -6.38
C LEU A 227 10.02 -6.79 -5.83
N ASN A 228 8.72 -6.99 -5.66
CA ASN A 228 7.81 -6.02 -5.05
C ASN A 228 6.83 -6.71 -4.08
N GLN A 229 5.98 -5.96 -3.41
CA GLN A 229 4.98 -6.46 -2.45
C GLN A 229 4.19 -7.69 -2.92
N TYR A 230 4.02 -7.88 -4.22
CA TYR A 230 3.29 -9.02 -4.77
C TYR A 230 3.99 -10.35 -4.56
N LEU A 231 5.29 -10.36 -4.21
CA LEU A 231 5.97 -11.54 -3.72
C LEU A 231 5.19 -12.20 -2.58
N TYR A 232 4.81 -11.41 -1.58
CA TYR A 232 4.08 -11.90 -0.42
C TYR A 232 2.64 -12.26 -0.77
N LEU A 233 1.93 -11.45 -1.56
CA LEU A 233 0.57 -11.77 -1.99
C LEU A 233 0.49 -13.05 -2.83
N ASP A 234 1.43 -13.23 -3.75
CA ASP A 234 1.52 -14.43 -4.58
C ASP A 234 1.81 -15.66 -3.72
N TYR A 235 2.71 -15.53 -2.73
CA TYR A 235 3.00 -16.61 -1.79
C TYR A 235 1.76 -16.97 -0.95
N ILE A 236 1.12 -15.98 -0.35
CA ILE A 236 -0.12 -16.15 0.44
C ILE A 236 -1.22 -16.81 -0.41
N TYR A 237 -1.33 -16.43 -1.69
CA TYR A 237 -2.26 -17.06 -2.64
C TYR A 237 -1.90 -18.53 -2.93
N LEU A 238 -0.64 -18.82 -3.18
CA LEU A 238 -0.16 -20.19 -3.45
C LEU A 238 -0.32 -21.12 -2.24
N GLU A 239 -0.28 -20.56 -1.02
CA GLU A 239 -0.59 -21.25 0.24
C GLU A 239 -2.11 -21.41 0.51
N GLY A 240 -2.98 -20.95 -0.42
CA GLY A 240 -4.44 -21.06 -0.27
C GLY A 240 -5.04 -20.12 0.77
N LYS A 241 -4.31 -19.05 1.14
CA LYS A 241 -4.70 -18.03 2.12
C LYS A 241 -5.20 -16.72 1.47
N ILE A 242 -5.57 -16.75 0.18
CA ILE A 242 -6.26 -15.66 -0.52
C ILE A 242 -7.61 -16.15 -1.03
N VAL A 243 -8.65 -15.38 -0.74
CA VAL A 243 -9.94 -15.44 -1.44
C VAL A 243 -9.82 -14.56 -2.69
N ASN A 244 -9.76 -15.21 -3.86
CA ASN A 244 -9.67 -14.48 -5.13
C ASN A 244 -11.01 -13.81 -5.46
N LYS A 245 -11.19 -12.60 -4.98
CA LYS A 245 -12.38 -11.77 -5.23
C LYS A 245 -11.93 -10.36 -5.57
N ARG A 246 -12.42 -9.85 -6.71
CA ARG A 246 -12.07 -8.51 -7.15
C ARG A 246 -12.74 -7.45 -6.27
N GLN A 247 -11.92 -6.53 -5.75
CA GLN A 247 -12.39 -5.38 -4.97
C GLN A 247 -13.02 -4.32 -5.91
N PRO A 248 -14.14 -3.70 -5.49
CA PRO A 248 -14.73 -2.57 -6.21
C PRO A 248 -13.79 -1.36 -6.12
N LYS A 249 -13.07 -1.07 -7.18
CA LYS A 249 -12.18 0.09 -7.25
C LYS A 249 -12.34 0.87 -8.55
N LYS A 250 -12.09 2.18 -8.47
CA LYS A 250 -11.86 3.05 -9.63
C LYS A 250 -10.37 3.37 -9.74
N HIS A 251 -9.84 3.28 -10.94
CA HIS A 251 -8.47 3.65 -11.24
C HIS A 251 -8.44 4.84 -12.19
N PHE A 252 -7.66 5.86 -11.82
CA PHE A 252 -7.38 7.00 -12.66
C PHE A 252 -5.87 7.09 -12.91
N SER A 253 -5.49 7.18 -14.19
CA SER A 253 -4.16 7.61 -14.59
C SER A 253 -4.23 9.10 -14.89
N LEU A 254 -3.50 9.93 -14.15
CA LEU A 254 -3.56 11.40 -14.28
C LEU A 254 -3.11 11.90 -15.66
N GLY A 255 -2.35 11.08 -16.41
CA GLY A 255 -1.95 11.40 -17.78
C GLY A 255 -3.11 11.48 -18.78
N VAL A 256 -4.19 10.73 -18.52
CA VAL A 256 -5.35 10.64 -19.44
C VAL A 256 -6.68 11.00 -18.80
N ALA A 257 -6.75 11.11 -17.49
CA ALA A 257 -7.97 11.46 -16.77
C ALA A 257 -8.37 12.91 -17.02
N SER A 258 -9.66 13.16 -17.32
CA SER A 258 -10.17 14.52 -17.37
C SER A 258 -10.38 15.08 -15.96
N ALA A 259 -10.04 16.37 -15.73
CA ALA A 259 -10.23 17.03 -14.45
C ALA A 259 -11.71 16.95 -13.99
N LYS A 260 -12.65 17.12 -14.90
CA LYS A 260 -14.09 17.02 -14.63
C LYS A 260 -14.49 15.63 -14.12
N SER A 261 -14.07 14.56 -14.81
CA SER A 261 -14.38 13.18 -14.43
C SER A 261 -13.79 12.81 -13.07
N LEU A 262 -12.57 13.27 -12.82
CA LEU A 262 -11.87 13.04 -11.54
C LEU A 262 -12.57 13.77 -10.38
N CYS A 263 -12.87 15.06 -10.56
CA CYS A 263 -13.61 15.87 -9.61
C CYS A 263 -14.98 15.24 -9.28
N GLN A 264 -15.75 14.89 -10.30
CA GLN A 264 -17.07 14.27 -10.15
C GLN A 264 -16.99 12.95 -9.37
N PHE A 265 -16.00 12.11 -9.67
CA PHE A 265 -15.84 10.83 -8.96
C PHE A 265 -15.44 11.05 -7.49
N ILE A 266 -14.51 11.97 -7.19
CA ILE A 266 -14.08 12.23 -5.82
C ILE A 266 -15.26 12.75 -4.98
N MET A 267 -16.05 13.67 -5.52
CA MET A 267 -17.20 14.22 -4.83
C MET A 267 -18.36 13.22 -4.67
N HIS A 268 -18.59 12.38 -5.68
CA HIS A 268 -19.68 11.40 -5.74
C HIS A 268 -19.12 10.01 -6.13
N PRO A 269 -18.38 9.35 -5.22
CA PRO A 269 -17.74 8.08 -5.54
C PRO A 269 -18.77 6.97 -5.76
N THR A 270 -18.49 6.13 -6.75
CA THR A 270 -19.29 4.95 -7.11
C THR A 270 -18.61 3.63 -6.73
N HIS A 271 -17.42 3.70 -6.14
CA HIS A 271 -16.62 2.54 -5.74
C HIS A 271 -16.04 2.79 -4.35
N GLN A 272 -15.86 1.73 -3.56
CA GLN A 272 -15.30 1.80 -2.21
C GLN A 272 -13.87 2.32 -2.20
N LEU A 273 -13.08 1.97 -3.21
CA LEU A 273 -11.67 2.29 -3.28
C LEU A 273 -11.33 3.05 -4.57
N ALA A 274 -10.38 3.96 -4.49
CA ALA A 274 -9.79 4.62 -5.64
C ALA A 274 -8.27 4.49 -5.63
N CYS A 275 -7.68 4.42 -6.83
CA CYS A 275 -6.26 4.64 -7.05
C CYS A 275 -6.12 5.78 -8.06
N ILE A 276 -5.46 6.87 -7.64
CA ILE A 276 -5.22 8.06 -8.45
C ILE A 276 -3.74 8.11 -8.78
N ASN A 277 -3.36 7.33 -9.80
CA ASN A 277 -1.97 7.07 -10.13
C ASN A 277 -1.32 8.26 -10.83
N ASP A 278 -0.23 8.75 -10.23
CA ASP A 278 0.60 9.80 -10.83
C ASP A 278 1.39 9.29 -12.04
N VAL A 279 1.62 10.21 -12.96
CA VAL A 279 2.46 10.02 -14.14
C VAL A 279 3.22 11.31 -14.42
N GLN A 280 4.25 11.26 -15.24
CA GLN A 280 4.97 12.47 -15.64
C GLN A 280 4.03 13.41 -16.42
N LEU A 281 3.76 14.58 -15.83
CA LEU A 281 2.92 15.64 -16.40
C LEU A 281 3.75 16.91 -16.67
N GLY A 282 3.31 17.70 -17.67
CA GLY A 282 3.74 19.09 -17.81
C GLY A 282 3.26 19.94 -16.63
N GLU A 283 3.94 21.07 -16.37
CA GLU A 283 3.67 21.90 -15.19
C GLU A 283 2.23 22.42 -15.14
N GLU A 284 1.75 23.00 -16.25
CA GLU A 284 0.38 23.54 -16.34
C GLU A 284 -0.67 22.48 -15.99
N ARG A 285 -0.52 21.28 -16.55
CA ARG A 285 -1.45 20.18 -16.31
C ARG A 285 -1.38 19.67 -14.87
N PHE A 286 -0.21 19.63 -14.27
CA PHE A 286 -0.03 19.29 -12.88
C PHE A 286 -0.77 20.29 -11.96
N VAL A 287 -0.55 21.59 -12.16
CA VAL A 287 -1.18 22.65 -11.37
C VAL A 287 -2.71 22.61 -11.48
N GLU A 288 -3.25 22.46 -12.72
CA GLU A 288 -4.69 22.33 -12.96
C GLU A 288 -5.29 21.14 -12.21
N LEU A 289 -4.69 19.95 -12.37
CA LEU A 289 -5.19 18.74 -11.75
C LEU A 289 -5.04 18.77 -10.24
N LYS A 290 -3.90 19.25 -9.71
CA LYS A 290 -3.68 19.38 -8.26
C LYS A 290 -4.76 20.27 -7.64
N LYS A 291 -5.03 21.46 -8.22
CA LYS A 291 -6.10 22.35 -7.76
C LYS A 291 -7.46 21.66 -7.75
N THR A 292 -7.78 20.95 -8.83
CA THR A 292 -9.06 20.23 -8.98
C THR A 292 -9.20 19.10 -7.97
N ILE A 293 -8.16 18.31 -7.79
CA ILE A 293 -8.14 17.16 -6.87
C ILE A 293 -8.30 17.65 -5.42
N LEU A 294 -7.51 18.64 -5.01
CA LEU A 294 -7.57 19.19 -3.67
C LEU A 294 -8.93 19.83 -3.37
N TYR A 295 -9.50 20.57 -4.32
CA TYR A 295 -10.85 21.09 -4.19
C TYR A 295 -11.88 19.97 -3.96
N ALA A 296 -11.88 18.94 -4.80
CA ALA A 296 -12.82 17.85 -4.73
C ALA A 296 -12.68 17.03 -3.43
N PHE A 297 -11.47 16.73 -3.01
CA PHE A 297 -11.22 16.04 -1.75
C PHE A 297 -11.63 16.89 -0.54
N ASN A 298 -11.38 18.20 -0.56
CA ASN A 298 -11.80 19.09 0.52
C ASN A 298 -13.32 19.16 0.64
N GLN A 299 -14.06 19.12 -0.48
CA GLN A 299 -15.52 19.01 -0.45
C GLN A 299 -15.98 17.65 0.08
N ARG A 300 -15.28 16.58 -0.25
CA ARG A 300 -15.63 15.21 0.18
C ARG A 300 -15.27 14.92 1.63
N PHE A 301 -14.11 15.38 2.09
CA PHE A 301 -13.59 15.17 3.43
C PHE A 301 -13.18 16.50 4.08
N PRO A 302 -14.14 17.38 4.42
CA PRO A 302 -13.83 18.74 4.91
C PRO A 302 -13.30 18.77 6.35
N GLN A 303 -13.63 17.74 7.14
CA GLN A 303 -13.27 17.69 8.56
C GLN A 303 -11.90 17.01 8.73
N LYS A 304 -11.06 17.57 9.60
CA LYS A 304 -9.86 16.88 10.07
C LYS A 304 -10.23 15.56 10.74
N SER A 305 -9.37 14.57 10.56
CA SER A 305 -9.50 13.28 11.24
C SER A 305 -8.71 13.28 12.56
N LYS A 306 -8.88 12.25 13.39
CA LYS A 306 -8.08 12.04 14.60
C LYS A 306 -6.56 11.96 14.31
N PHE A 307 -6.18 11.65 13.11
CA PHE A 307 -4.79 11.54 12.67
C PHE A 307 -4.12 12.90 12.40
N GLU A 308 -4.86 13.99 12.54
CA GLU A 308 -4.41 15.36 12.26
C GLU A 308 -4.43 16.22 13.52
N VAL A 309 -3.36 17.04 13.72
CA VAL A 309 -3.31 18.06 14.77
C VAL A 309 -4.00 19.36 14.32
#